data_c4fed63f34d088b066227b648f843f99
#
_entry.id   c4fed63f34d088b066227b648f843f99
#
_cell.length_a   1.000
_cell.length_b   1.000
_cell.length_c   1.000
_cell.angle_alpha   90.00
_cell.angle_beta   90.00
_cell.angle_gamma   90.00
#
_symmetry.space_group_name_H-M   'P 1'
#
loop_
_entity.id
_entity.type
_entity.pdbx_description
1 polymer ?
#
loop_
_entity_poly.entity_id
_entity_poly.type
_entity_poly.pdbx_seq_one_letter_code
_entity_poly.pdbx_strand_id
1 'polypeptide(L)'
;KMAGKMWAGRFTKEVDERVNDFNSSISFDARMYRYDIEGSMAHATMLGECGIIEKHESEKIVQGLKDILADIDEGKLQFDPTAEDVHMFVEAELTKRLGDTGKRLHTARSRNDQVALDVRMILRAETKEIIELVKKLEHTILDIAEKNLTTVMPGYTHLQRAQPITFAHHLMAYANMLLRDISRLEDSYKRTNIMPLGSGALASTTYPINRQRVCDLLGFDEITQNSLDGVSDRDFCIELCSAISLLMMHLSRFSEEIILWCSWEFKFIELDDAYATGSSIMPQKKNPDVTELIRGKTGRVYGDLNTLLVMMKGLPLAYNKDMQEDKEAIFDAIDTVKLCLKTFDPMLATMRVIPENMRNAAAKGFINATDCADYLVKKGMPFRDAYKITGTLVHTCIEKGCTLETLPLEEYKKLTDNFDKDVYDAISLETCVMQRKAAGGPAPESVKAQIEYVRNKL
;
A
#
# COMPACT_ATOMS: atom_id res chain seq x y z
N LYS A 1 36.62 18.74 25.65
CA LYS A 1 36.91 17.75 24.58
C LYS A 1 35.78 17.80 23.59
N MET A 2 36.02 18.44 22.42
CA MET A 2 35.07 18.35 21.29
C MET A 2 34.96 16.90 20.87
N ALA A 3 33.98 16.21 21.40
CA ALA A 3 33.79 14.82 21.07
C ALA A 3 33.02 14.69 19.78
N GLY A 4 33.68 14.24 18.74
CA GLY A 4 33.05 13.43 17.75
C GLY A 4 32.24 14.03 16.60
N LYS A 5 32.23 15.36 16.40
CA LYS A 5 31.59 15.94 15.21
C LYS A 5 32.55 15.89 14.03
N MET A 6 32.26 15.11 12.99
CA MET A 6 33.12 14.95 11.81
C MET A 6 33.35 16.26 11.04
N TRP A 7 32.43 17.21 11.14
CA TRP A 7 32.47 18.50 10.45
C TRP A 7 33.05 19.64 11.30
N ALA A 8 33.57 19.36 12.50
CA ALA A 8 33.98 20.39 13.47
C ALA A 8 35.34 21.03 13.20
N GLY A 9 36.04 20.69 12.11
CA GLY A 9 37.42 21.06 11.88
C GLY A 9 37.80 22.53 11.99
N ARG A 10 36.94 23.45 11.54
CA ARG A 10 37.17 24.91 11.62
C ARG A 10 36.57 25.59 12.84
N PHE A 11 35.75 24.87 13.61
CA PHE A 11 34.97 25.46 14.69
C PHE A 11 35.77 25.55 15.98
N THR A 12 35.73 26.71 16.64
CA THR A 12 36.48 27.01 17.87
C THR A 12 35.58 27.01 19.12
N LYS A 13 34.25 26.84 18.93
CA LYS A 13 33.27 26.74 20.00
C LYS A 13 32.46 25.45 19.85
N GLU A 14 32.00 24.91 20.97
CA GLU A 14 31.03 23.82 20.96
C GLU A 14 29.67 24.33 20.48
N VAL A 15 28.92 23.44 19.80
CA VAL A 15 27.58 23.74 19.37
C VAL A 15 26.65 23.71 20.58
N ASP A 16 25.72 24.66 20.63
CA ASP A 16 24.67 24.66 21.66
C ASP A 16 23.91 23.33 21.70
N GLU A 17 23.67 22.81 22.89
CA GLU A 17 23.01 21.51 23.08
C GLU A 17 21.65 21.45 22.39
N ARG A 18 20.88 22.52 22.41
CA ARG A 18 19.58 22.62 21.73
C ARG A 18 19.72 22.53 20.21
N VAL A 19 20.79 23.08 19.64
CA VAL A 19 21.10 22.97 18.21
C VAL A 19 21.49 21.54 17.86
N ASN A 20 22.23 20.85 18.74
CA ASN A 20 22.54 19.45 18.58
C ASN A 20 21.27 18.59 18.51
N ASP A 21 20.33 18.80 19.45
CA ASP A 21 19.06 18.09 19.47
C ASP A 21 18.21 18.42 18.23
N PHE A 22 18.19 19.69 17.85
CA PHE A 22 17.43 20.17 16.69
C PHE A 22 17.92 19.54 15.37
N ASN A 23 19.22 19.38 15.23
CA ASN A 23 19.84 18.83 14.01
C ASN A 23 19.94 17.31 14.01
N SER A 24 19.83 16.67 15.16
CA SER A 24 20.01 15.22 15.30
C SER A 24 18.92 14.44 14.60
N SER A 25 19.28 13.35 13.95
CA SER A 25 18.36 12.45 13.26
C SER A 25 18.40 11.01 13.79
N ILE A 26 19.25 10.72 14.78
CA ILE A 26 19.43 9.35 15.29
C ILE A 26 18.11 8.70 15.74
N SER A 27 17.17 9.50 16.30
CA SER A 27 15.90 8.98 16.80
C SER A 27 15.04 8.32 15.72
N PHE A 28 15.18 8.72 14.47
CA PHE A 28 14.40 8.14 13.36
C PHE A 28 15.28 7.49 12.29
N ASP A 29 16.58 7.77 12.19
CA ASP A 29 17.43 7.13 11.18
C ASP A 29 18.17 5.88 11.70
N ALA A 30 18.18 5.64 13.01
CA ALA A 30 18.79 4.45 13.59
C ALA A 30 18.30 3.16 12.94
N ARG A 31 17.03 3.11 12.54
CA ARG A 31 16.42 1.95 11.86
C ARG A 31 17.09 1.60 10.54
N MET A 32 17.90 2.50 9.97
CA MET A 32 18.65 2.25 8.74
C MET A 32 20.00 1.56 8.99
N TYR A 33 20.32 1.19 10.22
CA TYR A 33 21.65 0.70 10.60
C TYR A 33 22.16 -0.45 9.72
N ARG A 34 21.30 -1.41 9.42
CA ARG A 34 21.65 -2.55 8.55
C ARG A 34 22.10 -2.09 7.18
N TYR A 35 21.36 -1.18 6.58
CA TYR A 35 21.62 -0.68 5.23
C TYR A 35 22.84 0.22 5.20
N ASP A 36 23.03 1.04 6.22
CA ASP A 36 24.24 1.84 6.39
C ASP A 36 25.48 0.95 6.46
N ILE A 37 25.44 -0.11 7.25
CA ILE A 37 26.56 -1.04 7.40
C ILE A 37 26.79 -1.81 6.11
N GLU A 38 25.76 -2.34 5.46
CA GLU A 38 25.88 -3.06 4.18
C GLU A 38 26.47 -2.17 3.08
N GLY A 39 25.99 -0.93 2.98
CA GLY A 39 26.51 0.06 2.04
C GLY A 39 27.98 0.39 2.33
N SER A 40 28.34 0.54 3.59
CA SER A 40 29.73 0.78 4.01
C SER A 40 30.64 -0.41 3.73
N MET A 41 30.15 -1.63 3.89
CA MET A 41 30.90 -2.85 3.54
C MET A 41 31.21 -2.90 2.04
N ALA A 42 30.22 -2.59 1.21
CA ALA A 42 30.41 -2.52 -0.24
C ALA A 42 31.41 -1.43 -0.64
N HIS A 43 31.31 -0.26 0.00
CA HIS A 43 32.23 0.86 -0.24
C HIS A 43 33.67 0.49 0.14
N ALA A 44 33.86 -0.09 1.32
CA ALA A 44 35.20 -0.51 1.78
C ALA A 44 35.78 -1.59 0.87
N THR A 45 34.99 -2.54 0.43
CA THR A 45 35.42 -3.59 -0.51
C THR A 45 35.92 -2.95 -1.81
N MET A 46 35.16 -2.03 -2.37
CA MET A 46 35.54 -1.30 -3.58
C MET A 46 36.83 -0.49 -3.40
N LEU A 47 36.99 0.22 -2.26
CA LEU A 47 38.20 1.01 -1.97
C LEU A 47 39.44 0.13 -1.97
N GLY A 48 39.33 -1.06 -1.39
CA GLY A 48 40.43 -2.04 -1.36
C GLY A 48 40.75 -2.58 -2.75
N GLU A 49 39.74 -2.97 -3.51
CA GLU A 49 39.89 -3.49 -4.87
C GLU A 49 40.48 -2.45 -5.84
N CYS A 50 40.13 -1.18 -5.66
CA CYS A 50 40.70 -0.07 -6.47
C CYS A 50 42.07 0.41 -6.01
N GLY A 51 42.62 -0.15 -4.94
CA GLY A 51 43.90 0.25 -4.41
C GLY A 51 43.90 1.63 -3.74
N ILE A 52 42.77 2.18 -3.40
CA ILE A 52 42.64 3.47 -2.72
C ILE A 52 43.03 3.34 -1.25
N ILE A 53 42.68 2.21 -0.64
CA ILE A 53 43.19 1.79 0.67
C ILE A 53 43.84 0.40 0.53
N GLU A 54 44.68 0.06 1.51
CA GLU A 54 45.36 -1.24 1.52
C GLU A 54 44.31 -2.38 1.64
N LYS A 55 44.57 -3.47 0.94
CA LYS A 55 43.67 -4.63 0.94
C LYS A 55 43.37 -5.16 2.35
N HIS A 56 44.43 -5.26 3.19
CA HIS A 56 44.26 -5.74 4.56
C HIS A 56 43.42 -4.79 5.42
N GLU A 57 43.48 -3.49 5.18
CA GLU A 57 42.65 -2.50 5.87
C GLU A 57 41.20 -2.61 5.42
N SER A 58 40.95 -2.77 4.13
CA SER A 58 39.63 -3.02 3.58
C SER A 58 38.98 -4.24 4.23
N GLU A 59 39.68 -5.35 4.31
CA GLU A 59 39.23 -6.59 4.92
C GLU A 59 38.89 -6.42 6.41
N LYS A 60 39.73 -5.69 7.15
CA LYS A 60 39.50 -5.37 8.57
C LYS A 60 38.24 -4.51 8.76
N ILE A 61 38.04 -3.51 7.90
CA ILE A 61 36.86 -2.65 7.93
C ILE A 61 35.60 -3.48 7.69
N VAL A 62 35.60 -4.32 6.66
CA VAL A 62 34.44 -5.18 6.35
C VAL A 62 34.13 -6.11 7.51
N GLN A 63 35.15 -6.75 8.10
CA GLN A 63 34.93 -7.62 9.25
C GLN A 63 34.45 -6.86 10.48
N GLY A 64 35.01 -5.69 10.75
CA GLY A 64 34.55 -4.83 11.84
C GLY A 64 33.11 -4.40 11.68
N LEU A 65 32.69 -4.07 10.47
CA LEU A 65 31.29 -3.72 10.17
C LEU A 65 30.36 -4.92 10.36
N LYS A 66 30.75 -6.11 9.94
CA LYS A 66 29.99 -7.34 10.20
C LYS A 66 29.82 -7.58 11.69
N ASP A 67 30.87 -7.39 12.47
CA ASP A 67 30.83 -7.58 13.91
C ASP A 67 29.89 -6.55 14.59
N ILE A 68 29.93 -5.30 14.14
CA ILE A 68 29.03 -4.25 14.63
C ILE A 68 27.57 -4.61 14.30
N LEU A 69 27.30 -5.05 13.08
CA LEU A 69 25.96 -5.47 12.68
C LEU A 69 25.45 -6.59 13.57
N ALA A 70 26.25 -7.61 13.79
CA ALA A 70 25.89 -8.74 14.67
C ALA A 70 25.64 -8.27 16.11
N ASP A 71 26.47 -7.37 16.64
CA ASP A 71 26.32 -6.85 17.99
C ASP A 71 25.04 -6.02 18.17
N ILE A 72 24.66 -5.25 17.16
CA ILE A 72 23.38 -4.51 17.17
C ILE A 72 22.20 -5.49 17.10
N ASP A 73 22.25 -6.45 16.19
CA ASP A 73 21.20 -7.44 16.01
C ASP A 73 20.98 -8.30 17.28
N GLU A 74 22.05 -8.61 17.99
CA GLU A 74 22.01 -9.41 19.22
C GLU A 74 21.72 -8.58 20.49
N GLY A 75 21.58 -7.27 20.35
CA GLY A 75 21.34 -6.36 21.47
C GLY A 75 22.57 -6.08 22.35
N LYS A 76 23.77 -6.48 21.92
CA LYS A 76 25.03 -6.23 22.63
C LYS A 76 25.53 -4.80 22.50
N LEU A 77 25.14 -4.13 21.42
CA LEU A 77 25.46 -2.74 21.14
C LEU A 77 24.15 -1.98 20.93
N GLN A 78 23.96 -0.93 21.74
CA GLN A 78 22.77 -0.07 21.68
C GLN A 78 23.13 1.29 21.10
N PHE A 79 22.17 1.92 20.42
CA PHE A 79 22.37 3.26 19.86
C PHE A 79 22.51 4.29 20.98
N ASP A 80 23.47 5.20 20.80
CA ASP A 80 23.64 6.37 21.64
C ASP A 80 22.66 7.46 21.21
N PRO A 81 21.67 7.81 22.04
CA PRO A 81 20.66 8.83 21.66
C PRO A 81 21.28 10.23 21.52
N THR A 82 22.51 10.45 21.95
CA THR A 82 23.23 11.72 21.79
C THR A 82 24.03 11.80 20.48
N ALA A 83 24.13 10.70 19.74
CA ALA A 83 24.75 10.71 18.42
C ALA A 83 23.95 11.58 17.44
N GLU A 84 24.62 12.19 16.48
CA GLU A 84 23.97 13.03 15.48
C GLU A 84 23.08 12.21 14.55
N ASP A 85 23.62 11.12 14.04
CA ASP A 85 22.92 10.21 13.12
C ASP A 85 23.49 8.78 13.24
N VAL A 86 22.84 7.83 12.55
CA VAL A 86 23.28 6.44 12.53
C VAL A 86 24.65 6.27 11.88
N HIS A 87 24.95 7.08 10.89
CA HIS A 87 26.22 7.02 10.17
C HIS A 87 27.40 7.35 11.08
N MET A 88 27.29 8.42 11.84
CA MET A 88 28.31 8.80 12.83
C MET A 88 28.44 7.76 13.93
N PHE A 89 27.33 7.21 14.39
CA PHE A 89 27.33 6.16 15.41
C PHE A 89 28.14 4.93 14.95
N VAL A 90 27.88 4.44 13.74
CA VAL A 90 28.58 3.27 13.19
C VAL A 90 30.06 3.57 12.95
N GLU A 91 30.38 4.72 12.37
CA GLU A 91 31.79 5.10 12.13
C GLU A 91 32.57 5.30 13.43
N ALA A 92 31.99 5.91 14.44
CA ALA A 92 32.59 6.07 15.75
C ALA A 92 32.89 4.72 16.40
N GLU A 93 31.93 3.79 16.33
CA GLU A 93 32.12 2.44 16.86
C GLU A 93 33.20 1.67 16.10
N LEU A 94 33.24 1.79 14.79
CA LEU A 94 34.28 1.18 13.95
C LEU A 94 35.67 1.73 14.29
N THR A 95 35.79 3.04 14.45
CA THR A 95 37.04 3.70 14.83
C THR A 95 37.50 3.27 16.24
N LYS A 96 36.56 3.13 17.16
CA LYS A 96 36.85 2.63 18.52
C LYS A 96 37.48 1.23 18.47
N ARG A 97 36.99 0.37 17.56
CA ARG A 97 37.45 -1.02 17.42
C ARG A 97 38.76 -1.15 16.62
N LEU A 98 38.93 -0.35 15.58
CA LEU A 98 40.00 -0.50 14.59
C LEU A 98 41.04 0.63 14.59
N GLY A 99 40.78 1.71 15.31
CA GLY A 99 41.69 2.87 15.29
C GLY A 99 41.75 3.56 13.93
N ASP A 100 42.92 3.92 13.48
CA ASP A 100 43.11 4.65 12.21
C ASP A 100 42.61 3.90 10.99
N THR A 101 42.66 2.58 11.00
CA THR A 101 42.05 1.75 9.92
C THR A 101 40.56 2.04 9.76
N GLY A 102 39.84 2.15 10.87
CA GLY A 102 38.40 2.47 10.84
C GLY A 102 38.09 3.83 10.25
N LYS A 103 38.96 4.80 10.46
CA LYS A 103 38.80 6.16 9.91
C LYS A 103 38.91 6.20 8.39
N ARG A 104 39.53 5.20 7.75
CA ARG A 104 39.68 5.14 6.29
C ARG A 104 38.39 4.81 5.55
N LEU A 105 37.35 4.35 6.25
CA LEU A 105 36.05 4.04 5.65
C LEU A 105 35.44 5.25 4.94
N HIS A 106 35.66 6.44 5.46
CA HIS A 106 35.02 7.66 4.90
C HIS A 106 35.75 8.18 3.63
N THR A 107 36.84 7.57 3.21
CA THR A 107 37.59 7.95 2.01
C THR A 107 36.66 7.93 0.78
N ALA A 108 36.72 9.00 -0.03
CA ALA A 108 35.94 9.15 -1.28
C ALA A 108 34.42 9.13 -1.07
N ARG A 109 33.94 9.49 0.10
CA ARG A 109 32.51 9.48 0.43
C ARG A 109 32.15 10.76 1.20
N SER A 110 30.89 11.20 0.98
CA SER A 110 30.25 12.27 1.76
C SER A 110 29.06 11.70 2.53
N ARG A 111 28.62 12.42 3.55
CA ARG A 111 27.35 12.11 4.21
C ARG A 111 26.21 12.18 3.21
N ASN A 112 26.26 13.08 2.24
CA ASN A 112 25.18 13.30 1.27
C ASN A 112 24.91 12.08 0.39
N ASP A 113 25.92 11.46 -0.21
CA ASP A 113 25.71 10.26 -1.02
C ASP A 113 25.49 9.00 -0.17
N GLN A 114 26.06 8.97 1.04
CA GLN A 114 25.84 7.90 1.99
C GLN A 114 24.37 7.82 2.42
N VAL A 115 23.78 8.94 2.83
CA VAL A 115 22.36 8.96 3.26
C VAL A 115 21.42 8.69 2.09
N ALA A 116 21.74 9.20 0.90
CA ALA A 116 20.96 8.93 -0.31
C ALA A 116 20.91 7.42 -0.61
N LEU A 117 22.06 6.74 -0.51
CA LEU A 117 22.14 5.29 -0.66
C LEU A 117 21.29 4.56 0.38
N ASP A 118 21.44 4.91 1.64
CA ASP A 118 20.76 4.22 2.74
C ASP A 118 19.26 4.34 2.64
N VAL A 119 18.75 5.51 2.29
CA VAL A 119 17.31 5.72 2.09
C VAL A 119 16.80 4.85 0.92
N ARG A 120 17.53 4.82 -0.19
CA ARG A 120 17.16 3.94 -1.31
C ARG A 120 17.16 2.46 -0.90
N MET A 121 18.14 2.01 -0.15
CA MET A 121 18.24 0.62 0.29
C MET A 121 17.08 0.23 1.20
N ILE A 122 16.75 1.05 2.20
CA ILE A 122 15.64 0.76 3.10
C ILE A 122 14.29 0.81 2.37
N LEU A 123 14.07 1.80 1.50
CA LEU A 123 12.83 1.91 0.74
C LEU A 123 12.67 0.76 -0.25
N ARG A 124 13.76 0.29 -0.82
CA ARG A 124 13.77 -0.91 -1.68
C ARG A 124 13.26 -2.14 -0.93
N ALA A 125 13.80 -2.37 0.27
CA ALA A 125 13.39 -3.49 1.12
C ALA A 125 11.94 -3.35 1.61
N GLU A 126 11.54 -2.17 2.05
CA GLU A 126 10.19 -1.90 2.53
C GLU A 126 9.15 -2.02 1.41
N THR A 127 9.48 -1.59 0.21
CA THR A 127 8.59 -1.73 -0.96
C THR A 127 8.30 -3.20 -1.25
N LYS A 128 9.32 -4.05 -1.20
CA LYS A 128 9.13 -5.50 -1.37
C LYS A 128 8.21 -6.09 -0.31
N GLU A 129 8.38 -5.69 0.95
CA GLU A 129 7.54 -6.16 2.04
C GLU A 129 6.09 -5.72 1.85
N ILE A 130 5.87 -4.47 1.47
CA ILE A 130 4.52 -3.94 1.20
C ILE A 130 3.86 -4.74 0.06
N ILE A 131 4.58 -4.99 -1.03
CA ILE A 131 4.08 -5.79 -2.15
C ILE A 131 3.63 -7.18 -1.67
N GLU A 132 4.43 -7.86 -0.86
CA GLU A 132 4.07 -9.18 -0.33
C GLU A 132 2.84 -9.13 0.58
N LEU A 133 2.69 -8.08 1.38
CA LEU A 133 1.51 -7.88 2.21
C LEU A 133 0.24 -7.64 1.37
N VAL A 134 0.35 -6.90 0.28
CA VAL A 134 -0.77 -6.68 -0.66
C VAL A 134 -1.13 -7.99 -1.37
N LYS A 135 -0.14 -8.76 -1.81
CA LYS A 135 -0.38 -10.09 -2.43
C LYS A 135 -1.09 -11.03 -1.47
N LYS A 136 -0.71 -11.03 -0.19
CA LYS A 136 -1.38 -11.82 0.84
C LYS A 136 -2.84 -11.44 0.98
N LEU A 137 -3.14 -10.14 1.02
CA LEU A 137 -4.51 -9.65 1.04
C LEU A 137 -5.28 -10.06 -0.22
N GLU A 138 -4.64 -9.99 -1.38
CA GLU A 138 -5.24 -10.47 -2.63
C GLU A 138 -5.66 -11.94 -2.54
N HIS A 139 -4.80 -12.81 -2.02
CA HIS A 139 -5.14 -14.23 -1.84
C HIS A 139 -6.33 -14.41 -0.90
N THR A 140 -6.41 -13.64 0.18
CA THR A 140 -7.56 -13.66 1.09
C THR A 140 -8.85 -13.27 0.36
N ILE A 141 -8.80 -12.22 -0.46
CA ILE A 141 -9.96 -11.78 -1.25
C ILE A 141 -10.39 -12.88 -2.22
N LEU A 142 -9.44 -13.49 -2.94
CA LEU A 142 -9.74 -14.57 -3.88
C LEU A 142 -10.39 -15.77 -3.19
N ASP A 143 -9.91 -16.15 -2.01
CA ASP A 143 -10.47 -17.27 -1.24
C ASP A 143 -11.93 -17.00 -0.85
N ILE A 144 -12.22 -15.80 -0.40
CA ILE A 144 -13.61 -15.41 -0.03
C ILE A 144 -14.48 -15.35 -1.28
N ALA A 145 -13.97 -14.79 -2.38
CA ALA A 145 -14.70 -14.71 -3.64
C ALA A 145 -15.09 -16.09 -4.17
N GLU A 146 -14.18 -17.05 -4.13
CA GLU A 146 -14.45 -18.43 -4.57
C GLU A 146 -15.60 -19.08 -3.80
N LYS A 147 -15.77 -18.74 -2.53
CA LYS A 147 -16.84 -19.26 -1.68
C LYS A 147 -18.19 -18.54 -1.87
N ASN A 148 -18.18 -17.43 -2.60
CA ASN A 148 -19.36 -16.55 -2.72
C ASN A 148 -19.73 -16.25 -4.18
N LEU A 149 -19.42 -17.16 -5.09
CA LEU A 149 -19.71 -17.00 -6.52
C LEU A 149 -21.19 -16.88 -6.84
N THR A 150 -22.05 -17.45 -5.99
CA THR A 150 -23.49 -17.43 -6.14
C THR A 150 -24.22 -16.70 -5.00
N THR A 151 -23.49 -16.02 -4.13
CA THR A 151 -24.05 -15.21 -3.05
C THR A 151 -24.59 -13.91 -3.63
N VAL A 152 -25.90 -13.86 -3.89
CA VAL A 152 -26.55 -12.71 -4.50
C VAL A 152 -26.65 -11.57 -3.51
N MET A 153 -26.31 -10.37 -3.96
CA MET A 153 -26.47 -9.13 -3.20
C MET A 153 -26.88 -7.99 -4.12
N PRO A 154 -27.45 -6.91 -3.57
CA PRO A 154 -27.69 -5.73 -4.40
C PRO A 154 -26.37 -5.04 -4.73
N GLY A 155 -26.22 -4.62 -5.99
CA GLY A 155 -25.21 -3.66 -6.38
C GLY A 155 -25.76 -2.25 -6.20
N TYR A 156 -24.91 -1.31 -5.82
CA TYR A 156 -25.31 0.05 -5.48
C TYR A 156 -24.66 1.08 -6.40
N THR A 157 -25.44 2.10 -6.75
CA THR A 157 -24.93 3.41 -7.19
C THR A 157 -25.66 4.47 -6.35
N HIS A 158 -24.96 5.54 -5.95
CA HIS A 158 -25.54 6.59 -5.09
C HIS A 158 -26.11 6.06 -3.75
N LEU A 159 -25.58 4.93 -3.25
CA LEU A 159 -26.15 4.16 -2.14
C LEU A 159 -27.60 3.77 -2.34
N GLN A 160 -28.05 3.70 -3.57
CA GLN A 160 -29.36 3.15 -3.96
C GLN A 160 -29.16 1.77 -4.55
N ARG A 161 -30.07 0.85 -4.25
CA ARG A 161 -30.08 -0.49 -4.84
C ARG A 161 -30.31 -0.35 -6.34
N ALA A 162 -29.40 -0.89 -7.14
CA ALA A 162 -29.41 -0.67 -8.59
C ALA A 162 -29.67 -1.94 -9.37
N GLN A 163 -28.80 -2.92 -9.28
CA GLN A 163 -28.89 -4.19 -10.01
C GLN A 163 -28.34 -5.33 -9.16
N PRO A 164 -28.80 -6.58 -9.39
CA PRO A 164 -28.26 -7.73 -8.66
C PRO A 164 -26.84 -8.07 -9.12
N ILE A 165 -25.99 -8.33 -8.16
CA ILE A 165 -24.63 -8.83 -8.35
C ILE A 165 -24.37 -9.98 -7.38
N THR A 166 -23.14 -10.49 -7.33
CA THR A 166 -22.71 -11.42 -6.29
C THR A 166 -21.69 -10.76 -5.38
N PHE A 167 -21.55 -11.29 -4.19
CA PHE A 167 -20.52 -10.83 -3.26
C PHE A 167 -19.12 -11.06 -3.83
N ALA A 168 -18.91 -12.19 -4.52
CA ALA A 168 -17.67 -12.46 -5.22
C ALA A 168 -17.33 -11.36 -6.24
N HIS A 169 -18.31 -10.96 -7.05
CA HIS A 169 -18.14 -9.89 -8.04
C HIS A 169 -17.72 -8.57 -7.38
N HIS A 170 -18.37 -8.21 -6.30
CA HIS A 170 -18.05 -7.00 -5.55
C HIS A 170 -16.61 -7.04 -5.02
N LEU A 171 -16.20 -8.16 -4.41
CA LEU A 171 -14.85 -8.33 -3.89
C LEU A 171 -13.79 -8.25 -4.99
N MET A 172 -14.09 -8.74 -6.19
CA MET A 172 -13.15 -8.69 -7.31
C MET A 172 -12.88 -7.27 -7.81
N ALA A 173 -13.77 -6.32 -7.54
CA ALA A 173 -13.48 -4.91 -7.78
C ALA A 173 -12.27 -4.44 -6.94
N TYR A 174 -12.24 -4.80 -5.67
CA TYR A 174 -11.10 -4.49 -4.79
C TYR A 174 -9.85 -5.26 -5.18
N ALA A 175 -9.98 -6.51 -5.58
CA ALA A 175 -8.84 -7.27 -6.09
C ALA A 175 -8.18 -6.58 -7.29
N ASN A 176 -8.97 -6.02 -8.20
CA ASN A 176 -8.44 -5.26 -9.34
C ASN A 176 -7.76 -3.95 -8.92
N MET A 177 -8.31 -3.24 -7.92
CA MET A 177 -7.67 -2.04 -7.37
C MET A 177 -6.29 -2.37 -6.81
N LEU A 178 -6.19 -3.45 -6.03
CA LEU A 178 -4.94 -3.88 -5.41
C LEU A 178 -3.91 -4.37 -6.43
N LEU A 179 -4.32 -4.96 -7.55
CA LEU A 179 -3.39 -5.27 -8.65
C LEU A 179 -2.74 -4.01 -9.21
N ARG A 180 -3.50 -2.95 -9.37
CA ARG A 180 -2.94 -1.66 -9.81
C ARG A 180 -1.97 -1.08 -8.79
N ASP A 181 -2.27 -1.27 -7.50
CA ASP A 181 -1.37 -0.85 -6.42
C ASP A 181 -0.05 -1.61 -6.45
N ILE A 182 -0.10 -2.93 -6.65
CA ILE A 182 1.11 -3.75 -6.82
C ILE A 182 1.95 -3.22 -7.99
N SER A 183 1.30 -2.94 -9.13
CA SER A 183 1.98 -2.41 -10.31
C SER A 183 2.67 -1.06 -10.04
N ARG A 184 2.00 -0.16 -9.32
CA ARG A 184 2.59 1.13 -8.92
C ARG A 184 3.79 0.96 -7.99
N LEU A 185 3.69 0.05 -7.03
CA LEU A 185 4.78 -0.26 -6.11
C LEU A 185 5.98 -0.86 -6.86
N GLU A 186 5.74 -1.74 -7.82
CA GLU A 186 6.78 -2.30 -8.68
C GLU A 186 7.46 -1.22 -9.54
N ASP A 187 6.70 -0.29 -10.08
CA ASP A 187 7.23 0.84 -10.84
C ASP A 187 8.08 1.76 -9.96
N SER A 188 7.60 2.07 -8.76
CA SER A 188 8.35 2.83 -7.76
C SER A 188 9.66 2.14 -7.41
N TYR A 189 9.63 0.83 -7.23
CA TYR A 189 10.82 0.02 -6.95
C TYR A 189 11.90 0.18 -8.02
N LYS A 190 11.53 0.18 -9.29
CA LYS A 190 12.48 0.32 -10.40
C LYS A 190 13.27 1.62 -10.32
N ARG A 191 12.62 2.73 -9.97
CA ARG A 191 13.27 4.04 -9.87
C ARG A 191 14.00 4.24 -8.54
N THR A 192 13.64 3.49 -7.50
CA THR A 192 14.38 3.43 -6.24
C THR A 192 15.67 2.63 -6.39
N ASN A 193 15.66 1.59 -7.21
CA ASN A 193 16.74 0.61 -7.37
C ASN A 193 17.89 1.12 -8.25
N ILE A 194 18.32 2.35 -8.00
CA ILE A 194 19.40 3.05 -8.69
C ILE A 194 20.45 3.47 -7.66
N MET A 195 21.71 3.14 -7.87
CA MET A 195 22.78 3.27 -6.88
C MET A 195 23.48 4.65 -6.96
N PRO A 196 23.36 5.51 -5.92
CA PRO A 196 23.89 6.86 -5.96
C PRO A 196 25.31 7.02 -5.41
N LEU A 197 25.84 6.02 -4.71
CA LEU A 197 27.15 6.17 -4.02
C LEU A 197 28.26 6.43 -5.02
N GLY A 198 29.21 7.29 -4.63
CA GLY A 198 30.24 7.82 -5.51
C GLY A 198 29.90 9.21 -6.05
N SER A 199 28.69 9.70 -5.79
CA SER A 199 28.31 11.09 -6.09
C SER A 199 29.01 12.10 -5.20
N GLY A 200 29.55 11.65 -4.06
CA GLY A 200 30.21 12.53 -3.08
C GLY A 200 29.21 13.52 -2.47
N ALA A 201 29.67 14.71 -2.15
CA ALA A 201 28.78 15.77 -1.71
C ALA A 201 27.90 16.31 -2.84
N LEU A 202 28.46 16.40 -4.05
CA LEU A 202 27.79 16.87 -5.27
C LEU A 202 28.62 16.67 -6.55
N ALA A 203 29.93 16.62 -6.45
CA ALA A 203 30.84 16.61 -7.60
C ALA A 203 31.71 15.35 -7.64
N SER A 204 31.23 14.25 -7.12
CA SER A 204 31.95 12.98 -7.07
C SER A 204 33.25 13.08 -6.25
N THR A 205 34.33 12.53 -6.76
CA THR A 205 35.63 12.47 -6.05
C THR A 205 36.78 12.40 -7.07
N THR A 206 37.98 12.80 -6.65
CA THR A 206 39.19 12.66 -7.45
C THR A 206 39.80 11.26 -7.36
N TYR A 207 39.34 10.40 -6.47
CA TYR A 207 39.82 9.03 -6.36
C TYR A 207 39.29 8.16 -7.50
N PRO A 208 40.05 7.16 -7.96
CA PRO A 208 39.61 6.26 -9.05
C PRO A 208 38.64 5.18 -8.54
N ILE A 209 37.50 5.57 -8.09
CA ILE A 209 36.48 4.67 -7.58
C ILE A 209 35.83 3.86 -8.69
N ASN A 210 35.22 2.71 -8.33
CA ASN A 210 34.44 1.86 -9.21
C ASN A 210 32.99 1.79 -8.71
N ARG A 211 32.15 2.68 -9.21
CA ARG A 211 30.74 2.77 -8.83
C ARG A 211 29.95 1.54 -9.28
N GLN A 212 30.28 0.97 -10.44
CA GLN A 212 29.60 -0.23 -10.93
C GLN A 212 29.83 -1.41 -9.98
N ARG A 213 31.01 -1.53 -9.40
CA ARG A 213 31.30 -2.59 -8.44
C ARG A 213 30.42 -2.49 -7.19
N VAL A 214 30.22 -1.29 -6.66
CA VAL A 214 29.33 -1.04 -5.52
C VAL A 214 27.89 -1.38 -5.89
N CYS A 215 27.47 -0.97 -7.08
CA CYS A 215 26.15 -1.28 -7.63
C CYS A 215 25.91 -2.80 -7.65
N ASP A 216 26.86 -3.56 -8.18
CA ASP A 216 26.76 -5.01 -8.29
C ASP A 216 26.75 -5.69 -6.91
N LEU A 217 27.59 -5.24 -5.99
CA LEU A 217 27.67 -5.78 -4.63
C LEU A 217 26.35 -5.58 -3.86
N LEU A 218 25.68 -4.47 -4.10
CA LEU A 218 24.42 -4.13 -3.42
C LEU A 218 23.15 -4.56 -4.19
N GLY A 219 23.31 -5.15 -5.38
CA GLY A 219 22.20 -5.67 -6.16
C GLY A 219 21.29 -4.60 -6.75
N PHE A 220 21.81 -3.41 -7.05
CA PHE A 220 21.08 -2.37 -7.77
C PHE A 220 21.08 -2.65 -9.28
N ASP A 221 20.09 -2.12 -9.98
CA ASP A 221 19.96 -2.28 -11.44
C ASP A 221 20.99 -1.47 -12.21
N GLU A 222 21.26 -0.24 -11.77
CA GLU A 222 22.17 0.67 -12.44
C GLU A 222 22.68 1.73 -11.47
N ILE A 223 23.64 2.54 -11.94
CA ILE A 223 24.19 3.68 -11.18
C ILE A 223 23.50 4.97 -11.59
N THR A 224 23.45 5.96 -10.69
CA THR A 224 22.99 7.32 -11.04
C THR A 224 23.99 7.96 -12.03
N GLN A 225 23.48 8.72 -12.99
CA GLN A 225 24.25 9.24 -14.12
C GLN A 225 24.82 10.65 -13.89
N ASN A 226 24.39 11.35 -12.85
CA ASN A 226 24.84 12.71 -12.53
C ASN A 226 24.99 12.84 -11.01
N SER A 227 26.12 13.31 -10.54
CA SER A 227 26.44 13.36 -9.11
C SER A 227 25.62 14.41 -8.34
N LEU A 228 25.21 15.51 -8.99
CA LEU A 228 24.30 16.48 -8.37
C LEU A 228 22.93 15.86 -8.13
N ASP A 229 22.37 15.23 -9.16
CA ASP A 229 21.10 14.54 -9.09
C ASP A 229 21.15 13.36 -8.11
N GLY A 230 22.25 12.62 -8.10
CA GLY A 230 22.44 11.44 -7.23
C GLY A 230 22.28 11.73 -5.74
N VAL A 231 22.68 12.91 -5.28
CA VAL A 231 22.54 13.31 -3.87
C VAL A 231 21.26 14.11 -3.61
N SER A 232 20.69 14.70 -4.65
CA SER A 232 19.51 15.58 -4.53
C SER A 232 18.19 14.85 -4.69
N ASP A 233 18.14 13.80 -5.48
CA ASP A 233 16.92 13.07 -5.82
C ASP A 233 16.23 12.50 -4.58
N ARG A 234 14.96 12.85 -4.43
CA ARG A 234 14.03 12.24 -3.47
C ARG A 234 12.70 11.91 -4.15
N ASP A 235 12.68 11.90 -5.49
CA ASP A 235 11.50 11.50 -6.27
C ASP A 235 11.00 10.12 -5.84
N PHE A 236 11.93 9.21 -5.57
CA PHE A 236 11.59 7.84 -5.15
C PHE A 236 10.86 7.79 -3.81
N CYS A 237 11.12 8.73 -2.88
CA CYS A 237 10.35 8.87 -1.65
C CYS A 237 8.92 9.33 -1.93
N ILE A 238 8.78 10.35 -2.77
CA ILE A 238 7.49 10.93 -3.16
C ILE A 238 6.66 9.90 -3.93
N GLU A 239 7.26 9.21 -4.87
CA GLU A 239 6.60 8.20 -5.69
C GLU A 239 6.10 7.02 -4.85
N LEU A 240 6.93 6.52 -3.94
CA LEU A 240 6.51 5.46 -3.02
C LEU A 240 5.36 5.94 -2.13
N CYS A 241 5.47 7.13 -1.55
CA CYS A 241 4.41 7.69 -0.71
C CYS A 241 3.11 7.91 -1.51
N SER A 242 3.22 8.30 -2.77
CA SER A 242 2.07 8.42 -3.67
C SER A 242 1.41 7.06 -3.93
N ALA A 243 2.19 6.03 -4.20
CA ALA A 243 1.68 4.67 -4.36
C ALA A 243 1.01 4.17 -3.08
N ILE A 244 1.62 4.41 -1.92
CA ILE A 244 1.05 4.08 -0.61
C ILE A 244 -0.26 4.86 -0.38
N SER A 245 -0.33 6.12 -0.77
CA SER A 245 -1.54 6.95 -0.65
C SER A 245 -2.71 6.39 -1.44
N LEU A 246 -2.47 5.92 -2.66
CA LEU A 246 -3.48 5.25 -3.48
C LEU A 246 -3.94 3.93 -2.85
N LEU A 247 -3.00 3.14 -2.35
CA LEU A 247 -3.31 1.91 -1.63
C LEU A 247 -4.17 2.17 -0.40
N MET A 248 -3.82 3.17 0.41
CA MET A 248 -4.60 3.56 1.58
C MET A 248 -5.99 4.07 1.18
N MET A 249 -6.12 4.79 0.08
CA MET A 249 -7.43 5.22 -0.45
C MET A 249 -8.30 4.01 -0.79
N HIS A 250 -7.74 2.98 -1.39
CA HIS A 250 -8.47 1.73 -1.67
C HIS A 250 -8.87 1.01 -0.40
N LEU A 251 -7.98 0.92 0.59
CA LEU A 251 -8.30 0.32 1.89
C LEU A 251 -9.36 1.13 2.65
N SER A 252 -9.33 2.45 2.52
CA SER A 252 -10.34 3.33 3.12
C SER A 252 -11.72 3.11 2.50
N ARG A 253 -11.80 3.00 1.17
CA ARG A 253 -13.06 2.68 0.47
C ARG A 253 -13.59 1.32 0.87
N PHE A 254 -12.71 0.32 0.94
CA PHE A 254 -13.08 -1.03 1.36
C PHE A 254 -13.58 -1.02 2.82
N SER A 255 -12.86 -0.30 3.68
CA SER A 255 -13.25 -0.13 5.09
C SER A 255 -14.61 0.52 5.25
N GLU A 256 -14.92 1.54 4.45
CA GLU A 256 -16.24 2.19 4.45
C GLU A 256 -17.35 1.20 4.13
N GLU A 257 -17.17 0.36 3.12
CA GLU A 257 -18.16 -0.64 2.77
C GLU A 257 -18.31 -1.71 3.86
N ILE A 258 -17.22 -2.16 4.46
CA ILE A 258 -17.28 -3.11 5.58
C ILE A 258 -18.03 -2.50 6.77
N ILE A 259 -17.82 -1.23 7.06
CA ILE A 259 -18.56 -0.50 8.09
C ILE A 259 -20.07 -0.54 7.79
N LEU A 260 -20.44 -0.22 6.55
CA LEU A 260 -21.84 -0.30 6.12
C LEU A 260 -22.38 -1.72 6.24
N TRP A 261 -21.65 -2.70 5.75
CA TRP A 261 -22.08 -4.10 5.73
C TRP A 261 -22.26 -4.70 7.12
N CYS A 262 -21.48 -4.29 8.10
CA CYS A 262 -21.60 -4.79 9.47
C CYS A 262 -22.55 -3.96 10.34
N SER A 263 -23.14 -2.88 9.81
CA SER A 263 -24.13 -2.07 10.52
C SER A 263 -25.41 -2.85 10.76
N TRP A 264 -26.20 -2.42 11.76
CA TRP A 264 -27.52 -3.00 12.04
C TRP A 264 -28.47 -2.91 10.85
N GLU A 265 -28.36 -1.84 10.08
CA GLU A 265 -29.23 -1.57 8.93
C GLU A 265 -28.98 -2.52 7.77
N PHE A 266 -27.70 -2.85 7.49
CA PHE A 266 -27.33 -3.77 6.42
C PHE A 266 -27.20 -5.22 6.90
N LYS A 267 -26.38 -5.47 7.90
CA LYS A 267 -26.09 -6.84 8.41
C LYS A 267 -25.77 -7.86 7.33
N PHE A 268 -24.96 -7.45 6.37
CA PHE A 268 -24.48 -8.34 5.31
C PHE A 268 -23.34 -9.22 5.77
N ILE A 269 -22.55 -8.71 6.72
CA ILE A 269 -21.42 -9.41 7.33
C ILE A 269 -21.40 -9.16 8.84
N GLU A 270 -20.62 -9.97 9.52
CA GLU A 270 -20.25 -9.74 10.92
C GLU A 270 -18.75 -9.92 11.08
N LEU A 271 -18.09 -8.96 11.75
CA LEU A 271 -16.68 -9.06 12.06
C LEU A 271 -16.46 -10.05 13.20
N ASP A 272 -15.34 -10.75 13.18
CA ASP A 272 -14.91 -11.59 14.29
C ASP A 272 -14.64 -10.71 15.52
N ASP A 273 -14.93 -11.24 16.73
CA ASP A 273 -14.75 -10.52 17.98
C ASP A 273 -13.31 -10.04 18.19
N ALA A 274 -12.33 -10.77 17.64
CA ALA A 274 -10.92 -10.40 17.70
C ALA A 274 -10.59 -9.10 16.97
N TYR A 275 -11.46 -8.65 16.05
CA TYR A 275 -11.25 -7.47 15.21
C TYR A 275 -12.34 -6.41 15.39
N ALA A 276 -12.98 -6.41 16.55
CA ALA A 276 -14.04 -5.46 16.90
C ALA A 276 -13.87 -5.05 18.35
N THR A 277 -14.56 -3.99 18.76
CA THR A 277 -14.62 -3.58 20.16
C THR A 277 -16.07 -3.47 20.61
N GLY A 278 -16.26 -3.38 21.94
CA GLY A 278 -17.57 -3.22 22.54
C GLY A 278 -17.71 -1.87 23.24
N SER A 279 -18.72 -1.79 24.08
CA SER A 279 -18.99 -0.63 24.93
C SER A 279 -18.97 -1.06 26.40
N SER A 280 -18.45 -0.18 27.25
CA SER A 280 -18.43 -0.43 28.72
C SER A 280 -19.81 -0.34 29.36
N ILE A 281 -20.78 0.26 28.68
CA ILE A 281 -22.15 0.47 29.21
C ILE A 281 -23.24 -0.15 28.35
N MET A 282 -22.95 -0.49 27.09
CA MET A 282 -23.91 -1.07 26.14
C MET A 282 -23.44 -2.48 25.74
N PRO A 283 -23.89 -3.54 26.44
CA PRO A 283 -23.31 -4.88 26.24
C PRO A 283 -23.63 -5.49 24.86
N GLN A 284 -24.63 -4.98 24.14
CA GLN A 284 -24.99 -5.44 22.80
C GLN A 284 -24.14 -4.80 21.68
N LYS A 285 -23.36 -3.78 21.98
CA LYS A 285 -22.66 -2.99 20.98
C LYS A 285 -21.37 -3.64 20.52
N LYS A 286 -21.16 -3.64 19.21
CA LYS A 286 -19.95 -4.15 18.56
C LYS A 286 -19.50 -3.15 17.49
N ASN A 287 -18.32 -2.59 17.67
CA ASN A 287 -17.82 -1.48 16.85
C ASN A 287 -16.77 -1.94 15.83
N PRO A 288 -16.82 -1.45 14.59
CA PRO A 288 -15.83 -1.77 13.56
C PRO A 288 -14.60 -0.85 13.64
N ASP A 289 -13.92 -0.81 14.79
CA ASP A 289 -12.85 0.16 15.07
C ASP A 289 -11.66 0.02 14.10
N VAL A 290 -11.31 -1.18 13.70
CA VAL A 290 -10.19 -1.41 12.78
C VAL A 290 -10.43 -0.68 11.46
N THR A 291 -11.59 -0.84 10.88
CA THR A 291 -11.94 -0.17 9.61
C THR A 291 -12.04 1.34 9.76
N GLU A 292 -12.57 1.81 10.89
CA GLU A 292 -12.63 3.24 11.18
C GLU A 292 -11.23 3.85 11.29
N LEU A 293 -10.32 3.18 11.98
CA LEU A 293 -8.94 3.65 12.13
C LEU A 293 -8.17 3.61 10.80
N ILE A 294 -8.40 2.62 9.96
CA ILE A 294 -7.79 2.57 8.63
C ILE A 294 -8.28 3.76 7.79
N ARG A 295 -9.57 4.03 7.82
CA ARG A 295 -10.16 5.19 7.17
C ARG A 295 -9.52 6.50 7.67
N GLY A 296 -9.36 6.64 8.98
CA GLY A 296 -8.74 7.81 9.60
C GLY A 296 -7.25 7.95 9.27
N LYS A 297 -6.50 6.85 9.33
CA LYS A 297 -5.05 6.83 9.03
C LYS A 297 -4.73 7.15 7.56
N THR A 298 -5.68 7.00 6.68
CA THR A 298 -5.52 7.38 5.27
C THR A 298 -5.17 8.86 5.11
N GLY A 299 -5.85 9.72 5.88
CA GLY A 299 -5.56 11.16 5.89
C GLY A 299 -4.14 11.48 6.38
N ARG A 300 -3.65 10.72 7.36
CA ARG A 300 -2.28 10.85 7.86
C ARG A 300 -1.24 10.56 6.75
N VAL A 301 -1.45 9.53 5.96
CA VAL A 301 -0.56 9.19 4.84
C VAL A 301 -0.60 10.26 3.76
N TYR A 302 -1.77 10.83 3.47
CA TYR A 302 -1.87 11.98 2.56
C TYR A 302 -1.07 13.17 3.07
N GLY A 303 -1.08 13.39 4.39
CA GLY A 303 -0.26 14.41 5.02
C GLY A 303 1.24 14.16 4.81
N ASP A 304 1.68 12.91 4.93
CA ASP A 304 3.07 12.52 4.66
C ASP A 304 3.47 12.82 3.20
N LEU A 305 2.61 12.52 2.25
CA LEU A 305 2.83 12.84 0.83
C LEU A 305 2.96 14.34 0.61
N ASN A 306 2.07 15.11 1.19
CA ASN A 306 2.11 16.57 1.10
C ASN A 306 3.40 17.13 1.71
N THR A 307 3.84 16.58 2.84
CA THR A 307 5.10 16.95 3.48
C THR A 307 6.28 16.78 2.53
N LEU A 308 6.36 15.62 1.85
CA LEU A 308 7.46 15.33 0.92
C LEU A 308 7.44 16.24 -0.31
N LEU A 309 6.27 16.50 -0.87
CA LEU A 309 6.10 17.40 -2.02
C LEU A 309 6.52 18.83 -1.68
N VAL A 310 6.07 19.33 -0.54
CA VAL A 310 6.38 20.68 -0.08
C VAL A 310 7.86 20.82 0.28
N MET A 311 8.43 19.80 0.92
CA MET A 311 9.86 19.76 1.25
C MET A 311 10.74 19.99 0.02
N MET A 312 10.46 19.30 -1.09
CA MET A 312 11.29 19.35 -2.27
C MET A 312 11.05 20.55 -3.18
N LYS A 313 9.83 21.08 -3.19
CA LYS A 313 9.53 22.23 -4.06
C LYS A 313 10.43 23.42 -3.72
N GLY A 314 11.01 24.02 -4.72
CA GLY A 314 11.79 25.27 -4.56
C GLY A 314 13.18 25.09 -3.95
N LEU A 315 13.63 23.87 -3.64
CA LEU A 315 14.98 23.64 -3.18
C LEU A 315 15.99 23.76 -4.33
N PRO A 316 17.08 24.49 -4.14
CA PRO A 316 18.18 24.45 -5.09
C PRO A 316 18.96 23.14 -4.95
N LEU A 317 19.76 22.81 -5.97
CA LEU A 317 20.72 21.72 -5.89
C LEU A 317 21.85 22.10 -4.92
N ALA A 318 22.56 21.17 -4.34
CA ALA A 318 22.37 19.72 -4.45
C ALA A 318 21.63 19.16 -3.24
N TYR A 319 22.06 19.52 -2.05
CA TYR A 319 21.49 19.09 -0.77
C TYR A 319 21.28 20.31 0.13
N ASN A 320 20.14 20.32 0.80
CA ASN A 320 19.81 21.27 1.84
C ASN A 320 19.26 20.49 3.04
N LYS A 321 19.43 21.01 4.23
CA LYS A 321 19.04 20.33 5.47
C LYS A 321 17.52 20.03 5.53
N ASP A 322 16.71 20.80 4.81
CA ASP A 322 15.29 20.55 4.59
C ASP A 322 15.03 19.08 4.23
N MET A 323 15.91 18.48 3.43
CA MET A 323 15.77 17.11 2.94
C MET A 323 15.90 16.05 4.03
N GLN A 324 16.36 16.42 5.24
CA GLN A 324 16.35 15.52 6.39
C GLN A 324 14.92 15.16 6.83
N GLU A 325 13.94 15.98 6.48
CA GLU A 325 12.51 15.74 6.75
C GLU A 325 11.93 14.62 5.85
N ASP A 326 12.69 14.09 4.92
CA ASP A 326 12.29 12.98 4.06
C ASP A 326 11.93 11.71 4.87
N LYS A 327 12.73 11.42 5.89
CA LYS A 327 12.69 10.14 6.62
C LYS A 327 11.46 9.98 7.49
N GLU A 328 11.15 10.97 8.31
CA GLU A 328 10.01 10.88 9.23
C GLU A 328 8.70 10.70 8.45
N ALA A 329 8.53 11.46 7.36
CA ALA A 329 7.32 11.37 6.55
C ALA A 329 7.20 10.01 5.84
N ILE A 330 8.25 9.55 5.16
CA ILE A 330 8.17 8.30 4.41
C ILE A 330 8.10 7.08 5.34
N PHE A 331 8.82 7.10 6.45
CA PHE A 331 8.78 6.00 7.42
C PHE A 331 7.40 5.91 8.09
N ASP A 332 6.78 7.05 8.37
CA ASP A 332 5.41 7.07 8.91
C ASP A 332 4.41 6.46 7.92
N ALA A 333 4.50 6.81 6.64
CA ALA A 333 3.64 6.25 5.61
C ALA A 333 3.83 4.73 5.47
N ILE A 334 5.09 4.27 5.45
CA ILE A 334 5.44 2.86 5.37
C ILE A 334 4.91 2.08 6.57
N ASP A 335 5.20 2.56 7.78
CA ASP A 335 4.76 1.89 9.01
C ASP A 335 3.24 1.84 9.11
N THR A 336 2.58 2.91 8.71
CA THR A 336 1.11 3.01 8.73
C THR A 336 0.48 2.01 7.76
N VAL A 337 0.92 1.95 6.51
CA VAL A 337 0.33 1.03 5.54
C VAL A 337 0.61 -0.43 5.89
N LYS A 338 1.80 -0.73 6.41
CA LYS A 338 2.14 -2.09 6.85
C LYS A 338 1.25 -2.54 8.00
N LEU A 339 1.06 -1.68 9.00
CA LEU A 339 0.17 -1.94 10.12
C LEU A 339 -1.27 -2.17 9.65
N CYS A 340 -1.75 -1.32 8.75
CA CYS A 340 -3.10 -1.43 8.19
C CYS A 340 -3.28 -2.75 7.43
N LEU A 341 -2.32 -3.12 6.57
CA LEU A 341 -2.39 -4.38 5.81
C LEU A 341 -2.35 -5.61 6.72
N LYS A 342 -1.46 -5.61 7.72
CA LYS A 342 -1.32 -6.72 8.69
C LYS A 342 -2.56 -6.91 9.55
N THR A 343 -3.34 -5.87 9.74
CA THR A 343 -4.58 -5.91 10.55
C THR A 343 -5.81 -6.16 9.69
N PHE A 344 -5.88 -5.54 8.52
CA PHE A 344 -7.03 -5.67 7.60
C PHE A 344 -7.17 -7.09 7.06
N ASP A 345 -6.06 -7.72 6.67
CA ASP A 345 -6.08 -9.05 6.09
C ASP A 345 -6.74 -10.11 7.00
N PRO A 346 -6.27 -10.32 8.24
CA PRO A 346 -6.93 -11.29 9.11
C PRO A 346 -8.35 -10.87 9.52
N MET A 347 -8.64 -9.59 9.61
CA MET A 347 -10.01 -9.10 9.83
C MET A 347 -10.93 -9.56 8.70
N LEU A 348 -10.50 -9.39 7.46
CA LEU A 348 -11.26 -9.81 6.28
C LEU A 348 -11.39 -11.33 6.22
N ALA A 349 -10.31 -12.06 6.49
CA ALA A 349 -10.28 -13.52 6.44
C ALA A 349 -11.22 -14.18 7.45
N THR A 350 -11.46 -13.53 8.58
CA THR A 350 -12.28 -14.07 9.69
C THR A 350 -13.72 -13.53 9.69
N MET A 351 -14.04 -12.60 8.80
CA MET A 351 -15.40 -12.05 8.74
C MET A 351 -16.41 -13.13 8.34
N ARG A 352 -17.58 -13.08 8.95
CA ARG A 352 -18.70 -13.98 8.63
C ARG A 352 -19.63 -13.31 7.63
N VAL A 353 -19.80 -13.92 6.47
CA VAL A 353 -20.77 -13.47 5.47
C VAL A 353 -22.17 -13.98 5.87
N ILE A 354 -23.19 -13.16 5.67
CA ILE A 354 -24.59 -13.48 5.98
C ILE A 354 -25.39 -13.48 4.66
N PRO A 355 -25.36 -14.58 3.89
CA PRO A 355 -25.94 -14.61 2.54
C PRO A 355 -27.43 -14.33 2.51
N GLU A 356 -28.18 -14.78 3.51
CA GLU A 356 -29.62 -14.56 3.56
C GLU A 356 -29.98 -13.07 3.67
N ASN A 357 -29.22 -12.28 4.40
CA ASN A 357 -29.46 -10.84 4.53
C ASN A 357 -29.14 -10.10 3.23
N MET A 358 -28.09 -10.52 2.54
CA MET A 358 -27.74 -9.99 1.22
C MET A 358 -28.84 -10.30 0.21
N ARG A 359 -29.31 -11.55 0.18
CA ARG A 359 -30.37 -12.00 -0.72
C ARG A 359 -31.67 -11.27 -0.46
N ASN A 360 -32.05 -11.12 0.82
CA ASN A 360 -33.28 -10.42 1.21
C ASN A 360 -33.22 -8.94 0.80
N ALA A 361 -32.09 -8.28 0.93
CA ALA A 361 -31.89 -6.91 0.47
C ALA A 361 -32.03 -6.80 -1.06
N ALA A 362 -31.51 -7.77 -1.78
CA ALA A 362 -31.61 -7.83 -3.24
C ALA A 362 -33.03 -8.06 -3.72
N ALA A 363 -33.88 -8.75 -2.95
CA ALA A 363 -35.26 -9.01 -3.27
C ALA A 363 -36.15 -7.77 -3.12
N LYS A 364 -35.65 -6.71 -2.53
CA LYS A 364 -36.38 -5.46 -2.31
C LYS A 364 -35.84 -4.38 -3.24
N GLY A 365 -36.68 -3.42 -3.65
CA GLY A 365 -36.26 -2.26 -4.43
C GLY A 365 -36.26 -2.46 -5.94
N PHE A 366 -36.87 -3.52 -6.43
CA PHE A 366 -37.09 -3.75 -7.87
C PHE A 366 -35.82 -3.73 -8.72
N ILE A 367 -34.75 -4.26 -8.21
CA ILE A 367 -33.42 -4.23 -8.88
C ILE A 367 -33.36 -5.13 -10.13
N ASN A 368 -34.38 -5.95 -10.34
CA ASN A 368 -34.57 -6.77 -11.54
C ASN A 368 -35.49 -6.11 -12.57
N ALA A 369 -35.85 -4.84 -12.39
CA ALA A 369 -36.70 -4.12 -13.33
C ALA A 369 -36.08 -4.00 -14.72
N THR A 370 -34.77 -3.77 -14.79
CA THR A 370 -34.01 -3.74 -16.07
C THR A 370 -34.15 -5.08 -16.81
N ASP A 371 -34.09 -6.19 -16.07
CA ASP A 371 -34.24 -7.55 -16.65
C ASP A 371 -35.63 -7.78 -17.18
N CYS A 372 -36.66 -7.22 -16.54
CA CYS A 372 -38.03 -7.24 -17.02
C CYS A 372 -38.16 -6.46 -18.34
N ALA A 373 -37.57 -5.28 -18.43
CA ALA A 373 -37.54 -4.51 -19.69
C ALA A 373 -36.78 -5.27 -20.79
N ASP A 374 -35.63 -5.85 -20.46
CA ASP A 374 -34.85 -6.64 -21.41
C ASP A 374 -35.57 -7.87 -21.91
N TYR A 375 -36.40 -8.49 -21.07
CA TYR A 375 -37.29 -9.59 -21.47
C TYR A 375 -38.18 -9.17 -22.62
N LEU A 376 -38.83 -8.01 -22.54
CA LEU A 376 -39.69 -7.48 -23.58
C LEU A 376 -38.90 -7.12 -24.85
N VAL A 377 -37.69 -6.55 -24.69
CA VAL A 377 -36.81 -6.23 -25.82
C VAL A 377 -36.42 -7.48 -26.59
N LYS A 378 -36.12 -8.57 -25.89
CA LYS A 378 -35.80 -9.87 -26.52
C LYS A 378 -36.98 -10.46 -27.28
N LYS A 379 -38.22 -10.05 -26.96
CA LYS A 379 -39.43 -10.42 -27.67
C LYS A 379 -39.78 -9.45 -28.81
N GLY A 380 -38.90 -8.52 -29.13
CA GLY A 380 -39.03 -7.62 -30.27
C GLY A 380 -39.55 -6.23 -29.96
N MET A 381 -39.74 -5.89 -28.69
CA MET A 381 -40.21 -4.56 -28.30
C MET A 381 -39.08 -3.56 -28.27
N PRO A 382 -39.28 -2.31 -28.77
CA PRO A 382 -38.26 -1.26 -28.59
C PRO A 382 -38.01 -0.98 -27.11
N PHE A 383 -36.75 -0.73 -26.74
CA PHE A 383 -36.36 -0.52 -25.34
C PHE A 383 -37.16 0.60 -24.65
N ARG A 384 -37.41 1.71 -25.32
CA ARG A 384 -38.14 2.83 -24.73
C ARG A 384 -39.59 2.43 -24.34
N ASP A 385 -40.22 1.60 -25.11
CA ASP A 385 -41.58 1.09 -24.83
C ASP A 385 -41.51 0.07 -23.68
N ALA A 386 -40.55 -0.83 -23.71
CA ALA A 386 -40.30 -1.80 -22.64
C ALA A 386 -39.99 -1.11 -21.31
N TYR A 387 -39.24 -0.04 -21.32
CA TYR A 387 -38.91 0.78 -20.15
C TYR A 387 -40.18 1.36 -19.52
N LYS A 388 -41.07 1.95 -20.35
CA LYS A 388 -42.32 2.55 -19.87
C LYS A 388 -43.24 1.52 -19.26
N ILE A 389 -43.39 0.36 -19.91
CA ILE A 389 -44.22 -0.74 -19.42
C ILE A 389 -43.70 -1.25 -18.08
N THR A 390 -42.39 -1.44 -17.97
CA THR A 390 -41.75 -1.90 -16.73
C THR A 390 -41.92 -0.88 -15.61
N GLY A 391 -41.79 0.42 -15.91
CA GLY A 391 -42.05 1.49 -14.94
C GLY A 391 -43.47 1.44 -14.39
N THR A 392 -44.46 1.18 -15.25
CA THR A 392 -45.87 1.00 -14.84
C THR A 392 -46.02 -0.24 -13.96
N LEU A 393 -45.35 -1.34 -14.27
CA LEU A 393 -45.37 -2.56 -13.44
C LEU A 393 -44.80 -2.32 -12.05
N VAL A 394 -43.67 -1.60 -11.95
CA VAL A 394 -43.09 -1.24 -10.66
C VAL A 394 -44.06 -0.39 -9.84
N HIS A 395 -44.67 0.60 -10.47
CA HIS A 395 -45.67 1.43 -9.80
C HIS A 395 -46.84 0.59 -9.28
N THR A 396 -47.36 -0.31 -10.09
CA THR A 396 -48.44 -1.24 -9.71
C THR A 396 -48.03 -2.10 -8.52
N CYS A 397 -46.79 -2.62 -8.52
CA CYS A 397 -46.27 -3.40 -7.40
C CYS A 397 -46.18 -2.58 -6.12
N ILE A 398 -45.74 -1.32 -6.21
CA ILE A 398 -45.66 -0.42 -5.05
C ILE A 398 -47.07 -0.20 -4.47
N GLU A 399 -48.06 0.08 -5.30
CA GLU A 399 -49.44 0.28 -4.87
C GLU A 399 -50.03 -0.97 -4.22
N LYS A 400 -49.74 -2.13 -4.76
CA LYS A 400 -50.24 -3.43 -4.24
C LYS A 400 -49.43 -4.02 -3.10
N GLY A 401 -48.30 -3.43 -2.77
CA GLY A 401 -47.41 -3.93 -1.74
C GLY A 401 -46.78 -5.27 -2.09
N CYS A 402 -46.50 -5.53 -3.38
CA CYS A 402 -45.89 -6.76 -3.86
C CYS A 402 -44.63 -6.49 -4.67
N THR A 403 -43.99 -7.54 -5.16
CA THR A 403 -42.78 -7.48 -6.00
C THR A 403 -43.11 -7.97 -7.42
N LEU A 404 -42.19 -7.78 -8.37
CA LEU A 404 -42.36 -8.30 -9.72
C LEU A 404 -42.51 -9.83 -9.72
N GLU A 405 -41.80 -10.51 -8.81
CA GLU A 405 -41.82 -11.97 -8.68
C GLU A 405 -43.19 -12.48 -8.18
N THR A 406 -43.93 -11.68 -7.42
CA THR A 406 -45.19 -12.06 -6.80
C THR A 406 -46.41 -11.45 -7.49
N LEU A 407 -46.19 -10.52 -8.42
CA LEU A 407 -47.31 -9.93 -9.19
C LEU A 407 -47.94 -10.98 -10.10
N PRO A 408 -49.29 -11.17 -10.08
CA PRO A 408 -49.94 -12.14 -10.95
C PRO A 408 -49.73 -11.86 -12.43
N LEU A 409 -49.60 -12.91 -13.24
CA LEU A 409 -49.39 -12.79 -14.68
C LEU A 409 -50.48 -11.96 -15.38
N GLU A 410 -51.69 -12.00 -14.88
CA GLU A 410 -52.81 -11.21 -15.38
C GLU A 410 -52.50 -9.71 -15.38
N GLU A 411 -51.80 -9.23 -14.37
CA GLU A 411 -51.40 -7.82 -14.26
C GLU A 411 -50.35 -7.44 -15.31
N TYR A 412 -49.44 -8.36 -15.58
CA TYR A 412 -48.46 -8.20 -16.68
C TYR A 412 -49.17 -8.11 -18.03
N LYS A 413 -50.09 -9.02 -18.27
CA LYS A 413 -50.80 -9.12 -19.55
C LYS A 413 -51.76 -7.95 -19.83
N LYS A 414 -52.18 -7.22 -18.80
CA LYS A 414 -52.94 -5.97 -18.99
C LYS A 414 -52.19 -4.92 -19.77
N LEU A 415 -50.84 -4.94 -19.71
CA LEU A 415 -50.01 -3.96 -20.34
C LEU A 415 -49.52 -4.35 -21.75
N THR A 416 -49.28 -5.64 -21.96
CA THR A 416 -48.90 -6.19 -23.26
C THR A 416 -49.06 -7.71 -23.26
N ASP A 417 -49.45 -8.28 -24.38
CA ASP A 417 -49.55 -9.72 -24.60
C ASP A 417 -48.18 -10.39 -24.76
N ASN A 418 -47.09 -9.60 -24.84
CA ASN A 418 -45.76 -10.14 -24.96
C ASN A 418 -45.26 -10.82 -23.70
N PHE A 419 -45.90 -10.60 -22.56
CA PHE A 419 -45.59 -11.31 -21.33
C PHE A 419 -46.21 -12.71 -21.33
N ASP A 420 -45.37 -13.68 -20.97
CA ASP A 420 -45.80 -15.05 -20.68
C ASP A 420 -45.24 -15.48 -19.32
N LYS A 421 -45.59 -16.68 -18.89
CA LYS A 421 -45.19 -17.24 -17.60
C LYS A 421 -43.66 -17.28 -17.40
N ASP A 422 -42.89 -17.33 -18.48
CA ASP A 422 -41.45 -17.34 -18.47
C ASP A 422 -40.84 -16.01 -18.01
N VAL A 423 -41.62 -14.94 -17.86
CA VAL A 423 -41.16 -13.68 -17.27
C VAL A 423 -40.62 -13.90 -15.85
N TYR A 424 -41.23 -14.77 -15.08
CA TYR A 424 -40.79 -15.05 -13.71
C TYR A 424 -39.41 -15.67 -13.64
N ASP A 425 -39.07 -16.51 -14.60
CA ASP A 425 -37.72 -17.07 -14.72
C ASP A 425 -36.70 -15.98 -15.13
N ALA A 426 -37.10 -15.14 -16.07
CA ALA A 426 -36.23 -14.06 -16.58
C ALA A 426 -35.90 -13.01 -15.54
N ILE A 427 -36.79 -12.74 -14.60
CA ILE A 427 -36.58 -11.72 -13.56
C ILE A 427 -36.11 -12.28 -12.23
N SER A 428 -35.96 -13.60 -12.10
CA SER A 428 -35.36 -14.14 -10.88
C SER A 428 -33.96 -13.57 -10.67
N LEU A 429 -33.62 -13.23 -9.43
CA LEU A 429 -32.33 -12.58 -9.13
C LEU A 429 -31.16 -13.46 -9.56
N GLU A 430 -31.28 -14.76 -9.39
CA GLU A 430 -30.27 -15.73 -9.83
C GLU A 430 -30.07 -15.69 -11.35
N THR A 431 -31.16 -15.68 -12.11
CA THR A 431 -31.11 -15.57 -13.58
C THR A 431 -30.52 -14.24 -14.01
N CYS A 432 -30.91 -13.13 -13.35
CA CYS A 432 -30.37 -11.82 -13.64
C CYS A 432 -28.82 -11.80 -13.55
N VAL A 433 -28.28 -12.41 -12.51
CA VAL A 433 -26.83 -12.55 -12.34
C VAL A 433 -26.23 -13.49 -13.39
N MET A 434 -26.82 -14.67 -13.56
CA MET A 434 -26.32 -15.73 -14.46
C MET A 434 -26.28 -15.31 -15.93
N GLN A 435 -27.17 -14.42 -16.35
CA GLN A 435 -27.24 -13.92 -17.73
C GLN A 435 -26.18 -12.85 -18.04
N ARG A 436 -25.55 -12.27 -17.05
CA ARG A 436 -24.51 -11.24 -17.23
C ARG A 436 -23.12 -11.85 -17.39
N LYS A 437 -22.95 -12.57 -18.51
CA LYS A 437 -21.79 -13.41 -18.82
C LYS A 437 -20.63 -12.66 -19.48
N ALA A 438 -20.81 -11.40 -19.84
CA ALA A 438 -19.76 -10.60 -20.46
C ALA A 438 -18.48 -10.64 -19.59
N ALA A 439 -17.33 -10.54 -20.21
CA ALA A 439 -16.07 -10.45 -19.48
C ALA A 439 -16.14 -9.28 -18.49
N GLY A 440 -15.78 -9.52 -17.23
CA GLY A 440 -15.90 -8.53 -16.17
C GLY A 440 -17.28 -8.44 -15.53
N GLY A 441 -18.25 -9.19 -16.00
CA GLY A 441 -19.60 -9.23 -15.45
C GLY A 441 -19.74 -10.11 -14.21
N PRO A 442 -20.95 -10.10 -13.59
CA PRO A 442 -21.16 -10.80 -12.31
C PRO A 442 -21.52 -12.28 -12.43
N ALA A 443 -21.74 -12.84 -13.63
CA ALA A 443 -22.02 -14.26 -13.76
C ALA A 443 -20.90 -15.10 -13.13
N PRO A 444 -21.20 -16.20 -12.42
CA PRO A 444 -20.18 -17.01 -11.77
C PRO A 444 -19.01 -17.41 -12.66
N GLU A 445 -19.29 -17.78 -13.92
CA GLU A 445 -18.23 -18.13 -14.89
C GLU A 445 -17.33 -16.94 -15.23
N SER A 446 -17.91 -15.73 -15.32
CA SER A 446 -17.16 -14.49 -15.58
C SER A 446 -16.32 -14.10 -14.38
N VAL A 447 -16.82 -14.28 -13.16
CA VAL A 447 -16.09 -14.02 -11.91
C VAL A 447 -14.95 -15.03 -11.73
N LYS A 448 -15.17 -16.30 -12.06
CA LYS A 448 -14.09 -17.32 -12.06
C LYS A 448 -12.94 -16.90 -12.97
N ALA A 449 -13.23 -16.37 -14.14
CA ALA A 449 -12.22 -15.86 -15.06
C ALA A 449 -11.47 -14.64 -14.47
N GLN A 450 -12.16 -13.76 -13.76
CA GLN A 450 -11.55 -12.64 -13.04
C GLN A 450 -10.61 -13.12 -11.94
N ILE A 451 -11.03 -14.12 -11.17
CA ILE A 451 -10.22 -14.73 -10.11
C ILE A 451 -8.94 -15.32 -10.70
N GLU A 452 -9.03 -16.04 -11.79
CA GLU A 452 -7.88 -16.63 -12.47
C GLU A 452 -6.94 -15.57 -13.02
N TYR A 453 -7.48 -14.51 -13.63
CA TYR A 453 -6.70 -13.38 -14.10
C TYR A 453 -5.87 -12.75 -12.97
N VAL A 454 -6.49 -12.50 -11.83
CA VAL A 454 -5.79 -11.92 -10.67
C VAL A 454 -4.74 -12.89 -10.13
N ARG A 455 -5.13 -14.17 -9.95
CA ARG A 455 -4.22 -15.20 -9.45
C ARG A 455 -2.95 -15.33 -10.29
N ASN A 456 -3.07 -15.25 -11.61
CA ASN A 456 -1.94 -15.33 -12.53
C ASN A 456 -1.00 -14.12 -12.46
N LYS A 457 -1.43 -13.02 -11.87
CA LYS A 457 -0.62 -11.81 -11.69
C LYS A 457 0.12 -11.80 -10.34
N LEU A 458 -0.24 -12.65 -9.41
CA LEU A 458 0.38 -12.73 -8.09
C LEU A 458 1.57 -13.69 -8.09
#